data_5de3cdbd1f4077ff8bc39e966854034a
#
_entry.id   5de3cdbd1f4077ff8bc39e966854034a
#
_cell.length_a   1.000
_cell.length_b   1.000
_cell.length_c   1.000
_cell.angle_alpha   90.00
_cell.angle_beta   90.00
_cell.angle_gamma   90.00
#
_symmetry.space_group_name_H-M   'P 1'
#
loop_
_entity.id
_entity.type
_entity.pdbx_description
1 polymer ?
#
loop_
_entity_poly.entity_id
_entity_poly.type
_entity_poly.pdbx_seq_one_letter_code
_entity_poly.pdbx_strand_id
1 'polypeptide(L)'
;MSYLKPWKSYAEQLEQLIGRGMIISDRARALDYLKRIGYYRLSGYWFAFRERSEPLCLLDEHGSKPTKVRIERIALDAFRLGASFQNAVDLYVFDKQLRLLVMDALERIEVALRVDVSHTLGQLDRFAYLKPELFHDEFSIKPGKNTKDTDHQKWLEKHKQLIKRSKEEFVTHNRDKYGLPLAIWVACEVWDFGALSRLFNGMRAVEQDTIARQYGVSNGRVFATWLHSLNYLRNVCAHHSRLWNRNITVQPSLPASVELPWVRSFEANERVRARCFLLLNITRYLLGVINPRSSWPGRLKAHLQAFPDLSHLGLNLAGMGAPVGWEADW
;
A
#
# COMPACT_ATOMS: atom_id res chain seq x y z
N MET A 1 23.91 17.66 -8.94
CA MET A 1 23.35 19.03 -9.13
C MET A 1 22.79 19.52 -7.80
N SER A 2 23.07 20.76 -7.41
CA SER A 2 22.47 21.38 -6.23
C SER A 2 21.02 21.84 -6.54
N TYR A 3 20.15 21.86 -5.51
CA TYR A 3 18.76 22.32 -5.64
C TYR A 3 18.75 23.86 -5.71
N LEU A 4 18.42 24.42 -6.86
CA LEU A 4 18.48 25.88 -7.13
C LEU A 4 17.08 26.54 -7.23
N LYS A 5 15.99 25.81 -6.95
CA LYS A 5 14.64 26.38 -7.07
C LYS A 5 14.37 27.36 -5.92
N PRO A 6 13.98 28.63 -6.20
CA PRO A 6 13.66 29.60 -5.16
C PRO A 6 12.34 29.24 -4.46
N TRP A 7 12.19 29.75 -3.22
CA TRP A 7 10.90 29.77 -2.55
C TRP A 7 9.92 30.67 -3.32
N LYS A 8 8.62 30.29 -3.32
CA LYS A 8 7.54 31.03 -3.96
C LYS A 8 6.35 31.17 -3.03
N SER A 9 5.76 32.37 -2.95
CA SER A 9 4.49 32.58 -2.32
C SER A 9 3.36 31.81 -3.00
N TYR A 10 2.22 31.66 -2.33
CA TYR A 10 1.05 30.97 -2.93
C TYR A 10 0.56 31.66 -4.21
N ALA A 11 0.64 32.97 -4.26
CA ALA A 11 0.28 33.77 -5.45
C ALA A 11 1.24 33.45 -6.62
N GLU A 12 2.55 33.46 -6.39
CA GLU A 12 3.54 33.15 -7.41
C GLU A 12 3.45 31.65 -7.86
N GLN A 13 3.09 30.74 -6.95
CA GLN A 13 2.82 29.34 -7.30
C GLN A 13 1.61 29.25 -8.24
N LEU A 14 0.54 30.01 -7.97
CA LEU A 14 -0.66 30.04 -8.81
C LEU A 14 -0.35 30.64 -10.19
N GLU A 15 0.37 31.76 -10.27
CA GLU A 15 0.80 32.35 -11.54
C GLU A 15 1.68 31.39 -12.35
N GLN A 16 2.55 30.65 -11.68
CA GLN A 16 3.34 29.61 -12.36
C GLN A 16 2.47 28.52 -12.99
N LEU A 17 1.38 28.11 -12.35
CA LEU A 17 0.45 27.13 -12.91
C LEU A 17 -0.28 27.70 -14.12
N ILE A 18 -0.75 28.94 -14.05
CA ILE A 18 -1.38 29.65 -15.15
C ILE A 18 -0.42 29.79 -16.33
N GLY A 19 0.81 30.24 -16.08
CA GLY A 19 1.83 30.39 -17.11
C GLY A 19 2.22 29.06 -17.79
N ARG A 20 1.92 27.91 -17.18
CA ARG A 20 2.09 26.57 -17.75
C ARG A 20 0.84 26.04 -18.45
N GLY A 21 -0.22 26.84 -18.58
CA GLY A 21 -1.45 26.50 -19.29
C GLY A 21 -2.53 25.83 -18.43
N MET A 22 -2.43 25.89 -17.09
CA MET A 22 -3.50 25.37 -16.20
C MET A 22 -4.66 26.35 -16.12
N ILE A 23 -5.88 25.87 -16.35
CA ILE A 23 -7.10 26.66 -16.21
C ILE A 23 -7.44 26.85 -14.74
N ILE A 24 -7.59 28.11 -14.32
CA ILE A 24 -7.98 28.52 -12.97
C ILE A 24 -9.31 29.27 -13.05
N SER A 25 -10.41 28.62 -12.78
CA SER A 25 -11.76 29.25 -12.81
C SER A 25 -12.05 30.12 -11.60
N ASP A 26 -11.51 29.77 -10.43
CA ASP A 26 -11.66 30.51 -9.17
C ASP A 26 -10.30 30.66 -8.50
N ARG A 27 -9.73 31.88 -8.62
CA ARG A 27 -8.40 32.18 -8.06
C ARG A 27 -8.37 32.18 -6.53
N ALA A 28 -9.43 32.67 -5.89
CA ALA A 28 -9.49 32.73 -4.43
C ALA A 28 -9.54 31.34 -3.82
N ARG A 29 -10.36 30.47 -4.38
CA ARG A 29 -10.48 29.07 -3.98
C ARG A 29 -9.19 28.28 -4.26
N ALA A 30 -8.54 28.51 -5.40
CA ALA A 30 -7.27 27.88 -5.72
C ALA A 30 -6.17 28.27 -4.73
N LEU A 31 -6.09 29.55 -4.34
CA LEU A 31 -5.18 30.03 -3.30
C LEU A 31 -5.47 29.38 -1.93
N ASP A 32 -6.74 29.22 -1.56
CA ASP A 32 -7.11 28.53 -0.30
C ASP A 32 -6.67 27.06 -0.32
N TYR A 33 -6.86 26.34 -1.42
CA TYR A 33 -6.34 24.98 -1.57
C TYR A 33 -4.80 24.91 -1.50
N LEU A 34 -4.08 25.85 -2.12
CA LEU A 34 -2.62 25.92 -2.02
C LEU A 34 -2.16 26.15 -0.57
N LYS A 35 -2.88 26.99 0.19
CA LYS A 35 -2.59 27.23 1.62
C LYS A 35 -2.85 26.00 2.49
N ARG A 36 -3.92 25.25 2.24
CA ARG A 36 -4.38 24.14 3.10
C ARG A 36 -3.80 22.79 2.73
N ILE A 37 -3.61 22.51 1.44
CA ILE A 37 -3.13 21.23 0.94
C ILE A 37 -1.65 21.31 0.54
N GLY A 38 -1.25 22.43 -0.04
CA GLY A 38 0.10 22.71 -0.49
C GLY A 38 0.37 22.31 -1.95
N TYR A 39 1.16 23.16 -2.62
CA TYR A 39 1.57 22.99 -4.01
C TYR A 39 2.17 21.60 -4.27
N TYR A 40 3.13 21.20 -3.44
CA TYR A 40 3.87 19.96 -3.66
C TYR A 40 2.98 18.72 -3.56
N ARG A 41 2.02 18.70 -2.65
CA ARG A 41 1.05 17.58 -2.55
C ARG A 41 0.12 17.54 -3.75
N LEU A 42 -0.44 18.66 -4.15
CA LEU A 42 -1.32 18.75 -5.33
C LEU A 42 -0.56 18.45 -6.63
N SER A 43 0.74 18.79 -6.69
CA SER A 43 1.56 18.49 -7.88
C SER A 43 1.62 17.01 -8.21
N GLY A 44 1.48 16.14 -7.24
CA GLY A 44 1.37 14.72 -7.45
C GLY A 44 0.14 14.29 -8.27
N TYR A 45 -0.93 15.09 -8.26
CA TYR A 45 -2.17 14.82 -8.99
C TYR A 45 -2.14 15.45 -10.37
N TRP A 46 -1.78 16.73 -10.51
CA TRP A 46 -1.66 17.36 -11.82
C TRP A 46 -0.42 16.96 -12.62
N PHE A 47 0.52 16.20 -12.05
CA PHE A 47 1.62 15.63 -12.83
C PHE A 47 1.12 14.77 -13.99
N ALA A 48 0.00 14.09 -13.81
CA ALA A 48 -0.65 13.30 -14.85
C ALA A 48 -1.27 14.16 -15.97
N PHE A 49 -1.47 15.46 -15.76
CA PHE A 49 -2.04 16.40 -16.73
C PHE A 49 -1.01 17.07 -17.62
N ARG A 50 0.29 16.85 -17.32
CA ARG A 50 1.37 17.46 -18.11
C ARG A 50 1.45 16.86 -19.51
N GLU A 51 1.87 17.68 -20.44
CA GLU A 51 2.29 17.21 -21.76
C GLU A 51 3.48 16.26 -21.64
N ARG A 52 3.64 15.44 -22.65
CA ARG A 52 4.76 14.51 -22.78
C ARG A 52 5.57 14.86 -24.02
N SER A 53 6.89 14.76 -23.91
CA SER A 53 7.76 14.89 -25.07
C SER A 53 7.47 13.80 -26.10
N GLU A 54 7.94 13.99 -27.31
CA GLU A 54 8.19 12.86 -28.22
C GLU A 54 9.11 11.84 -27.54
N PRO A 55 9.10 10.58 -28.02
CA PRO A 55 9.99 9.56 -27.49
C PRO A 55 11.45 10.00 -27.56
N LEU A 56 12.13 10.04 -26.41
CA LEU A 56 13.55 10.40 -26.31
C LEU A 56 14.36 9.13 -26.01
N CYS A 57 15.48 8.99 -26.70
CA CYS A 57 16.48 7.99 -26.37
C CYS A 57 17.34 8.51 -25.22
N LEU A 58 17.22 7.92 -24.05
CA LEU A 58 18.05 8.24 -22.88
C LEU A 58 19.18 7.21 -22.77
N LEU A 59 20.40 7.70 -22.67
CA LEU A 59 21.58 6.90 -22.39
C LEU A 59 21.84 6.90 -20.88
N ASP A 60 21.84 5.72 -20.27
CA ASP A 60 22.25 5.57 -18.87
C ASP A 60 23.78 5.62 -18.78
N GLU A 61 24.35 6.75 -18.39
CA GLU A 61 25.81 6.96 -18.26
C GLU A 61 26.39 6.43 -16.93
N HIS A 62 25.67 5.63 -16.18
CA HIS A 62 26.11 5.16 -14.85
C HIS A 62 26.76 3.78 -14.90
N GLY A 63 28.10 3.77 -14.88
CA GLY A 63 28.94 2.64 -14.48
C GLY A 63 29.33 1.67 -15.58
N SER A 64 30.23 0.75 -15.27
CA SER A 64 30.91 -0.25 -16.10
C SER A 64 29.99 -1.32 -16.76
N LYS A 65 28.69 -1.09 -16.86
CA LYS A 65 27.75 -1.99 -17.56
C LYS A 65 27.39 -1.41 -18.94
N PRO A 66 27.10 -2.27 -19.92
CA PRO A 66 26.73 -1.81 -21.26
C PRO A 66 25.55 -0.83 -21.18
N THR A 67 25.70 0.30 -21.85
CA THR A 67 24.73 1.40 -21.92
C THR A 67 23.37 0.87 -22.36
N LYS A 68 22.38 0.92 -21.46
CA LYS A 68 21.01 0.58 -21.84
C LYS A 68 20.34 1.79 -22.45
N VAL A 69 19.94 1.67 -23.69
CA VAL A 69 19.09 2.65 -24.37
C VAL A 69 17.68 2.50 -23.82
N ARG A 70 17.14 3.58 -23.23
CA ARG A 70 15.73 3.65 -22.83
C ARG A 70 15.01 4.64 -23.72
N ILE A 71 13.89 4.22 -24.26
CA ILE A 71 12.98 5.12 -24.97
C ILE A 71 11.93 5.58 -23.96
N GLU A 72 11.98 6.84 -23.57
CA GLU A 72 11.06 7.41 -22.59
C GLU A 72 10.44 8.72 -23.10
N ARG A 73 9.21 8.98 -22.67
CA ARG A 73 8.55 10.29 -22.84
C ARG A 73 8.62 11.03 -21.53
N ILE A 74 9.36 12.12 -21.46
CA ILE A 74 9.47 12.94 -20.26
C ILE A 74 8.28 13.89 -20.12
N ALA A 75 7.90 14.20 -18.86
CA ALA A 75 6.85 15.19 -18.60
C ALA A 75 7.41 16.60 -18.82
N LEU A 76 6.77 17.35 -19.71
CA LEU A 76 7.07 18.75 -19.95
C LEU A 76 6.50 19.63 -18.85
N ASP A 77 6.88 20.91 -18.80
CA ASP A 77 6.33 21.84 -17.84
C ASP A 77 4.92 22.33 -18.18
N ALA A 78 4.56 22.31 -19.46
CA ALA A 78 3.23 22.66 -19.95
C ALA A 78 2.18 21.63 -19.57
N PHE A 79 0.95 22.10 -19.36
CA PHE A 79 -0.23 21.26 -19.15
C PHE A 79 -0.98 21.01 -20.46
N ARG A 80 -1.60 19.86 -20.58
CA ARG A 80 -2.47 19.49 -21.71
C ARG A 80 -3.67 20.42 -21.76
N LEU A 81 -4.17 20.68 -22.96
CA LEU A 81 -5.36 21.52 -23.18
C LEU A 81 -6.53 20.99 -22.33
N GLY A 82 -7.24 21.92 -21.69
CA GLY A 82 -8.37 21.60 -20.81
C GLY A 82 -7.96 21.22 -19.37
N ALA A 83 -6.67 21.09 -19.06
CA ALA A 83 -6.25 20.79 -17.70
C ALA A 83 -6.59 21.94 -16.74
N SER A 84 -7.39 21.68 -15.70
CA SER A 84 -7.79 22.66 -14.71
C SER A 84 -7.27 22.34 -13.31
N PHE A 85 -7.17 23.38 -12.48
CA PHE A 85 -6.85 23.20 -11.05
C PHE A 85 -7.93 22.37 -10.34
N GLN A 86 -9.20 22.57 -10.71
CA GLN A 86 -10.31 21.83 -10.13
C GLN A 86 -10.18 20.31 -10.42
N ASN A 87 -9.77 19.92 -11.61
CA ASN A 87 -9.50 18.50 -11.92
C ASN A 87 -8.50 17.88 -10.94
N ALA A 88 -7.45 18.61 -10.56
CA ALA A 88 -6.48 18.11 -9.60
C ALA A 88 -7.05 17.98 -8.18
N VAL A 89 -7.92 18.94 -7.79
CA VAL A 89 -8.62 18.89 -6.51
C VAL A 89 -9.60 17.73 -6.46
N ASP A 90 -10.40 17.52 -7.50
CA ASP A 90 -11.37 16.42 -7.58
C ASP A 90 -10.66 15.06 -7.48
N LEU A 91 -9.55 14.90 -8.20
CA LEU A 91 -8.73 13.70 -8.14
C LEU A 91 -8.08 13.50 -6.76
N TYR A 92 -7.64 14.59 -6.11
CA TYR A 92 -7.14 14.54 -4.74
C TYR A 92 -8.22 14.09 -3.75
N VAL A 93 -9.44 14.62 -3.88
CA VAL A 93 -10.57 14.26 -3.01
C VAL A 93 -10.98 12.81 -3.23
N PHE A 94 -11.08 12.37 -4.48
CA PHE A 94 -11.32 10.97 -4.82
C PHE A 94 -10.26 10.05 -4.16
N ASP A 95 -9.00 10.34 -4.33
CA ASP A 95 -7.89 9.55 -3.78
C ASP A 95 -7.84 9.58 -2.23
N LYS A 96 -8.23 10.70 -1.61
CA LYS A 96 -8.39 10.79 -0.16
C LYS A 96 -9.48 9.84 0.34
N GLN A 97 -10.64 9.82 -0.28
CA GLN A 97 -11.75 8.95 0.08
C GLN A 97 -11.41 7.47 -0.16
N LEU A 98 -10.70 7.18 -1.27
CA LEU A 98 -10.19 5.83 -1.55
C LEU A 98 -9.29 5.34 -0.41
N ARG A 99 -8.32 6.16 0.05
CA ARG A 99 -7.45 5.78 1.16
C ARG A 99 -8.21 5.51 2.46
N LEU A 100 -9.25 6.27 2.76
CA LEU A 100 -10.11 6.05 3.94
C LEU A 100 -10.86 4.73 3.85
N LEU A 101 -11.43 4.41 2.69
CA LEU A 101 -12.09 3.13 2.45
C LEU A 101 -11.11 1.95 2.60
N VAL A 102 -9.91 2.10 2.06
CA VAL A 102 -8.86 1.07 2.19
C VAL A 102 -8.46 0.86 3.63
N MET A 103 -8.27 1.92 4.41
CA MET A 103 -7.91 1.81 5.84
C MET A 103 -9.00 1.12 6.66
N ASP A 104 -10.28 1.41 6.40
CA ASP A 104 -11.43 0.75 7.04
C ASP A 104 -11.41 -0.78 6.83
N ALA A 105 -11.03 -1.26 5.66
CA ALA A 105 -10.93 -2.69 5.38
C ALA A 105 -9.66 -3.31 5.98
N LEU A 106 -8.52 -2.63 5.86
CA LEU A 106 -7.24 -3.14 6.32
C LEU A 106 -7.19 -3.28 7.84
N GLU A 107 -7.86 -2.41 8.61
CA GLU A 107 -8.02 -2.58 10.05
C GLU A 107 -8.65 -3.93 10.39
N ARG A 108 -9.76 -4.28 9.75
CA ARG A 108 -10.47 -5.55 10.00
C ARG A 108 -9.64 -6.77 9.59
N ILE A 109 -8.89 -6.66 8.48
CA ILE A 109 -7.98 -7.71 8.05
C ILE A 109 -6.84 -7.87 9.08
N GLU A 110 -6.27 -6.76 9.57
CA GLU A 110 -5.22 -6.77 10.58
C GLU A 110 -5.69 -7.45 11.87
N VAL A 111 -6.90 -7.13 12.35
CA VAL A 111 -7.48 -7.74 13.56
C VAL A 111 -7.69 -9.25 13.37
N ALA A 112 -8.29 -9.68 12.26
CA ALA A 112 -8.52 -11.10 11.99
C ALA A 112 -7.21 -11.89 11.92
N LEU A 113 -6.21 -11.37 11.20
CA LEU A 113 -4.89 -12.01 11.10
C LEU A 113 -4.17 -12.08 12.45
N ARG A 114 -4.35 -11.08 13.33
CA ARG A 114 -3.79 -11.08 14.68
C ARG A 114 -4.34 -12.23 15.49
N VAL A 115 -5.64 -12.47 15.39
CA VAL A 115 -6.30 -13.62 16.03
C VAL A 115 -5.76 -14.93 15.48
N ASP A 116 -5.72 -15.10 14.16
CA ASP A 116 -5.28 -16.35 13.53
C ASP A 116 -3.82 -16.69 13.87
N VAL A 117 -2.91 -15.70 13.78
CA VAL A 117 -1.49 -15.89 14.11
C VAL A 117 -1.30 -16.22 15.59
N SER A 118 -1.98 -15.48 16.49
CA SER A 118 -1.85 -15.71 17.91
C SER A 118 -2.46 -17.05 18.34
N HIS A 119 -3.57 -17.46 17.73
CA HIS A 119 -4.21 -18.73 18.00
C HIS A 119 -3.36 -19.92 17.50
N THR A 120 -2.88 -19.84 16.24
CA THR A 120 -2.07 -20.90 15.65
C THR A 120 -0.74 -21.10 16.39
N LEU A 121 -0.02 -20.04 16.68
CA LEU A 121 1.24 -20.13 17.43
C LEU A 121 1.00 -20.42 18.91
N GLY A 122 -0.08 -19.90 19.50
CA GLY A 122 -0.45 -20.12 20.89
C GLY A 122 -0.78 -21.58 21.24
N GLN A 123 -1.25 -22.37 20.25
CA GLN A 123 -1.44 -23.81 20.41
C GLN A 123 -0.10 -24.55 20.59
N LEU A 124 0.98 -24.03 20.00
CA LEU A 124 2.31 -24.61 20.13
C LEU A 124 2.95 -24.24 21.47
N ASP A 125 2.88 -22.95 21.83
CA ASP A 125 3.37 -22.44 23.11
C ASP A 125 2.83 -21.03 23.38
N ARG A 126 2.50 -20.73 24.64
CA ARG A 126 2.04 -19.39 25.06
C ARG A 126 3.06 -18.28 24.77
N PHE A 127 4.33 -18.61 24.64
CA PHE A 127 5.43 -17.70 24.32
C PHE A 127 6.09 -18.06 22.98
N ALA A 128 5.35 -18.68 22.07
CA ALA A 128 5.85 -19.16 20.80
C ALA A 128 6.70 -18.14 20.01
N TYR A 129 6.31 -16.86 20.07
CA TYR A 129 7.01 -15.78 19.39
C TYR A 129 8.46 -15.56 19.86
N LEU A 130 8.83 -16.08 21.03
CA LEU A 130 10.20 -16.03 21.58
C LEU A 130 11.07 -17.22 21.15
N LYS A 131 10.48 -18.30 20.63
CA LYS A 131 11.11 -19.58 20.39
C LYS A 131 11.61 -19.70 18.95
N PRO A 132 12.93 -19.56 18.68
CA PRO A 132 13.47 -19.66 17.32
C PRO A 132 13.11 -20.95 16.60
N GLU A 133 13.04 -22.05 17.34
CA GLU A 133 12.71 -23.38 16.83
C GLU A 133 11.30 -23.52 16.27
N LEU A 134 10.39 -22.59 16.51
CA LEU A 134 9.03 -22.56 15.96
C LEU A 134 8.92 -21.78 14.65
N PHE A 135 10.04 -21.27 14.15
CA PHE A 135 10.12 -20.52 12.90
C PHE A 135 11.04 -21.22 11.90
N HIS A 136 10.99 -20.82 10.65
CA HIS A 136 11.89 -21.36 9.64
C HIS A 136 13.31 -20.75 9.77
N ASP A 137 14.31 -21.53 9.38
CA ASP A 137 15.72 -21.21 9.59
C ASP A 137 16.16 -19.85 8.98
N GLU A 138 15.64 -19.49 7.83
CA GLU A 138 15.94 -18.20 7.19
C GLU A 138 15.56 -16.99 8.07
N PHE A 139 14.52 -17.14 8.89
CA PHE A 139 14.04 -16.09 9.77
C PHE A 139 14.75 -16.10 11.12
N SER A 140 14.93 -17.29 11.71
CA SER A 140 15.30 -17.44 13.12
C SER A 140 16.76 -17.82 13.37
N ILE A 141 17.46 -18.44 12.37
CA ILE A 141 18.81 -18.94 12.52
C ILE A 141 19.80 -18.19 11.64
N LYS A 142 19.45 -17.94 10.36
CA LYS A 142 20.38 -17.33 9.43
C LYS A 142 20.46 -15.80 9.64
N PRO A 143 21.67 -15.25 9.75
CA PRO A 143 21.84 -13.79 9.84
C PRO A 143 21.27 -13.10 8.60
N GLY A 144 20.67 -11.92 8.78
CA GLY A 144 20.24 -11.08 7.68
C GLY A 144 21.42 -10.52 6.87
N LYS A 145 21.13 -10.05 5.65
CA LYS A 145 22.16 -9.42 4.79
C LYS A 145 22.82 -8.24 5.53
N ASN A 146 24.14 -8.22 5.54
CA ASN A 146 24.97 -7.16 6.15
C ASN A 146 24.78 -6.94 7.67
N THR A 147 24.36 -7.96 8.41
CA THR A 147 24.14 -7.90 9.87
C THR A 147 24.48 -9.26 10.50
N LYS A 148 24.81 -9.24 11.80
CA LYS A 148 24.99 -10.47 12.60
C LYS A 148 23.67 -10.99 13.16
N ASP A 149 22.65 -10.14 13.22
CA ASP A 149 21.35 -10.49 13.80
C ASP A 149 20.47 -11.22 12.79
N THR A 150 19.70 -12.19 13.27
CA THR A 150 18.63 -12.82 12.51
C THR A 150 17.44 -11.88 12.36
N ASP A 151 16.56 -12.14 11.40
CA ASP A 151 15.34 -11.34 11.26
C ASP A 151 14.39 -11.52 12.46
N HIS A 152 14.43 -12.68 13.11
CA HIS A 152 13.72 -12.93 14.38
C HIS A 152 14.24 -12.06 15.51
N GLN A 153 15.56 -11.94 15.68
CA GLN A 153 16.15 -11.06 16.70
C GLN A 153 15.75 -9.60 16.50
N LYS A 154 15.81 -9.10 15.26
CA LYS A 154 15.34 -7.73 14.92
C LYS A 154 13.85 -7.55 15.19
N TRP A 155 13.06 -8.58 14.90
CA TRP A 155 11.63 -8.57 15.18
C TRP A 155 11.36 -8.52 16.69
N LEU A 156 12.09 -9.31 17.49
CA LEU A 156 12.00 -9.31 18.95
C LEU A 156 12.39 -7.98 19.56
N GLU A 157 13.40 -7.31 19.02
CA GLU A 157 13.77 -5.97 19.48
C GLU A 157 12.67 -4.95 19.22
N LYS A 158 12.06 -4.97 18.01
CA LYS A 158 10.88 -4.16 17.73
C LYS A 158 9.72 -4.49 18.67
N HIS A 159 9.46 -5.77 18.91
CA HIS A 159 8.42 -6.23 19.84
C HIS A 159 8.63 -5.66 21.25
N LYS A 160 9.85 -5.74 21.81
CA LYS A 160 10.18 -5.15 23.12
C LYS A 160 9.89 -3.65 23.16
N GLN A 161 10.22 -2.93 22.09
CA GLN A 161 9.92 -1.49 21.98
C GLN A 161 8.42 -1.22 21.94
N LEU A 162 7.61 -2.04 21.24
CA LEU A 162 6.16 -1.93 21.21
C LEU A 162 5.56 -2.12 22.61
N ILE A 163 5.96 -3.16 23.33
CA ILE A 163 5.52 -3.42 24.73
C ILE A 163 5.94 -2.26 25.64
N LYS A 164 7.21 -1.81 25.56
CA LYS A 164 7.73 -0.74 26.43
C LYS A 164 6.99 0.59 26.26
N ARG A 165 6.61 0.93 25.03
CA ARG A 165 5.90 2.19 24.74
C ARG A 165 4.39 2.12 24.93
N SER A 166 3.84 0.92 25.03
CA SER A 166 2.38 0.75 25.21
C SER A 166 1.95 1.26 26.58
N LYS A 167 0.88 2.07 26.56
CA LYS A 167 0.19 2.57 27.77
C LYS A 167 -1.17 1.92 27.96
N GLU A 168 -1.46 0.88 27.19
CA GLU A 168 -2.73 0.15 27.27
C GLU A 168 -2.90 -0.52 28.62
N GLU A 169 -4.10 -0.41 29.20
CA GLU A 169 -4.42 -0.95 30.51
C GLU A 169 -4.16 -2.45 30.60
N PHE A 170 -4.56 -3.20 29.56
CA PHE A 170 -4.37 -4.65 29.53
C PHE A 170 -2.88 -5.05 29.53
N VAL A 171 -2.01 -4.28 28.89
CA VAL A 171 -0.54 -4.52 28.91
C VAL A 171 0.00 -4.30 30.32
N THR A 172 -0.36 -3.18 30.93
CA THR A 172 0.06 -2.84 32.29
C THR A 172 -0.45 -3.88 33.30
N HIS A 173 -1.74 -4.21 33.25
CA HIS A 173 -2.35 -5.23 34.11
C HIS A 173 -1.66 -6.60 33.99
N ASN A 174 -1.43 -7.08 32.73
CA ASN A 174 -0.79 -8.40 32.56
C ASN A 174 0.66 -8.39 33.03
N ARG A 175 1.42 -7.32 32.74
CA ARG A 175 2.79 -7.17 33.21
C ARG A 175 2.88 -7.16 34.71
N ASP A 176 2.02 -6.42 35.41
CA ASP A 176 2.07 -6.25 36.85
C ASP A 176 1.59 -7.52 37.59
N LYS A 177 0.64 -8.24 36.99
CA LYS A 177 0.07 -9.46 37.60
C LYS A 177 0.88 -10.73 37.29
N TYR A 178 1.39 -10.86 36.07
CA TYR A 178 2.02 -12.11 35.56
C TYR A 178 3.50 -11.93 35.17
N GLY A 179 4.00 -10.71 35.15
CA GLY A 179 5.36 -10.39 34.73
C GLY A 179 5.54 -10.42 33.20
N LEU A 180 6.79 -10.33 32.77
CA LEU A 180 7.20 -10.50 31.39
C LEU A 180 7.87 -11.85 31.20
N PRO A 181 7.80 -12.47 30.03
CA PRO A 181 7.13 -12.01 28.79
C PRO A 181 5.60 -12.15 28.83
N LEU A 182 4.89 -11.37 28.03
CA LEU A 182 3.44 -11.49 27.88
C LEU A 182 3.09 -12.73 27.03
N ALA A 183 2.00 -13.43 27.37
CA ALA A 183 1.48 -14.49 26.52
C ALA A 183 1.13 -13.95 25.11
N ILE A 184 1.25 -14.78 24.07
CA ILE A 184 1.14 -14.34 22.67
C ILE A 184 -0.21 -13.66 22.36
N TRP A 185 -1.31 -14.13 22.94
CA TRP A 185 -2.66 -13.56 22.78
C TRP A 185 -2.85 -12.20 23.46
N VAL A 186 -1.94 -11.81 24.37
CA VAL A 186 -1.86 -10.45 24.91
C VAL A 186 -0.83 -9.63 24.14
N ALA A 187 0.33 -10.22 23.87
CA ALA A 187 1.43 -9.57 23.16
C ALA A 187 1.05 -9.13 21.75
N CYS A 188 0.22 -9.92 21.04
CA CYS A 188 -0.18 -9.63 19.67
C CYS A 188 -1.03 -8.35 19.54
N GLU A 189 -1.71 -7.92 20.60
CA GLU A 189 -2.58 -6.74 20.58
C GLU A 189 -1.78 -5.42 20.39
N VAL A 190 -0.49 -5.42 20.71
CA VAL A 190 0.37 -4.25 20.45
C VAL A 190 1.13 -4.31 19.13
N TRP A 191 1.01 -5.38 18.35
CA TRP A 191 1.69 -5.50 17.07
C TRP A 191 1.01 -4.65 16.00
N ASP A 192 1.78 -3.86 15.28
CA ASP A 192 1.34 -3.22 14.05
C ASP A 192 1.29 -4.24 12.89
N PHE A 193 0.58 -3.90 11.81
CA PHE A 193 0.48 -4.79 10.64
C PHE A 193 1.86 -5.23 10.09
N GLY A 194 2.86 -4.35 10.19
CA GLY A 194 4.22 -4.69 9.76
C GLY A 194 4.90 -5.73 10.64
N ALA A 195 4.70 -5.68 11.96
CA ALA A 195 5.19 -6.69 12.90
C ALA A 195 4.47 -8.03 12.67
N LEU A 196 3.14 -7.99 12.51
CA LEU A 196 2.30 -9.15 12.23
C LEU A 196 2.69 -9.83 10.91
N SER A 197 2.79 -9.07 9.82
CA SER A 197 3.19 -9.58 8.51
C SER A 197 4.60 -10.22 8.52
N ARG A 198 5.54 -9.62 9.25
CA ARG A 198 6.90 -10.18 9.39
C ARG A 198 6.91 -11.48 10.19
N LEU A 199 6.16 -11.53 11.30
CA LEU A 199 6.09 -12.74 12.11
C LEU A 199 5.44 -13.88 11.30
N PHE A 200 4.33 -13.60 10.61
CA PHE A 200 3.70 -14.57 9.71
C PHE A 200 4.68 -15.11 8.67
N ASN A 201 5.42 -14.22 8.01
CA ASN A 201 6.44 -14.62 7.02
C ASN A 201 7.53 -15.51 7.64
N GLY A 202 7.83 -15.35 8.92
CA GLY A 202 8.81 -16.17 9.66
C GLY A 202 8.27 -17.53 10.11
N MET A 203 6.96 -17.76 10.16
CA MET A 203 6.35 -19.01 10.59
C MET A 203 6.76 -20.17 9.67
N ARG A 204 6.75 -21.40 10.18
CA ARG A 204 6.98 -22.59 9.37
C ARG A 204 5.87 -22.76 8.33
N ALA A 205 6.16 -23.46 7.24
CA ALA A 205 5.21 -23.64 6.13
C ALA A 205 3.87 -24.26 6.57
N VAL A 206 3.90 -25.20 7.53
CA VAL A 206 2.70 -25.86 8.04
C VAL A 206 1.73 -24.86 8.68
N GLU A 207 2.22 -24.01 9.53
CA GLU A 207 1.43 -22.99 10.21
C GLU A 207 0.98 -21.89 9.24
N GLN A 208 1.85 -21.46 8.31
CA GLN A 208 1.49 -20.52 7.25
C GLN A 208 0.36 -21.06 6.37
N ASP A 209 0.48 -22.33 5.91
CA ASP A 209 -0.53 -22.97 5.08
C ASP A 209 -1.85 -23.18 5.84
N THR A 210 -1.78 -23.48 7.14
CA THR A 210 -2.96 -23.64 7.99
C THR A 210 -3.78 -22.34 8.03
N ILE A 211 -3.13 -21.20 8.24
CA ILE A 211 -3.82 -19.90 8.22
C ILE A 211 -4.27 -19.54 6.80
N ALA A 212 -3.40 -19.68 5.79
CA ALA A 212 -3.71 -19.31 4.41
C ALA A 212 -4.95 -20.04 3.86
N ARG A 213 -5.11 -21.34 4.19
CA ARG A 213 -6.28 -22.15 3.78
C ARG A 213 -7.61 -21.62 4.34
N GLN A 214 -7.61 -20.97 5.51
CA GLN A 214 -8.83 -20.33 6.03
C GLN A 214 -9.30 -19.20 5.12
N TYR A 215 -8.36 -18.60 4.38
CA TYR A 215 -8.63 -17.57 3.37
C TYR A 215 -8.70 -18.10 1.94
N GLY A 216 -8.83 -19.43 1.76
CA GLY A 216 -8.92 -20.05 0.44
C GLY A 216 -7.63 -19.97 -0.39
N VAL A 217 -6.47 -19.74 0.23
CA VAL A 217 -5.16 -19.74 -0.42
C VAL A 217 -4.38 -20.97 0.05
N SER A 218 -4.05 -21.86 -0.88
CA SER A 218 -3.41 -23.14 -0.55
C SER A 218 -1.96 -23.00 -0.08
N ASN A 219 -1.27 -21.93 -0.51
CA ASN A 219 0.15 -21.71 -0.27
C ASN A 219 0.40 -20.53 0.66
N GLY A 220 0.88 -20.80 1.87
CA GLY A 220 1.17 -19.80 2.88
C GLY A 220 2.24 -18.77 2.47
N ARG A 221 3.20 -19.15 1.60
CA ARG A 221 4.19 -18.20 1.07
C ARG A 221 3.56 -17.18 0.13
N VAL A 222 2.60 -17.61 -0.71
CA VAL A 222 1.82 -16.67 -1.55
C VAL A 222 1.06 -15.71 -0.65
N PHE A 223 0.38 -16.25 0.37
CA PHE A 223 -0.36 -15.44 1.34
C PHE A 223 0.55 -14.46 2.11
N ALA A 224 1.76 -14.87 2.49
CA ALA A 224 2.75 -13.97 3.11
C ALA A 224 3.10 -12.77 2.21
N THR A 225 3.18 -12.97 0.88
CA THR A 225 3.41 -11.84 -0.05
C THR A 225 2.21 -10.89 -0.09
N TRP A 226 0.99 -11.39 0.06
CA TRP A 226 -0.21 -10.55 0.19
C TRP A 226 -0.14 -9.68 1.43
N LEU A 227 0.15 -10.27 2.58
CA LEU A 227 0.28 -9.52 3.84
C LEU A 227 1.36 -8.44 3.76
N HIS A 228 2.49 -8.75 3.12
CA HIS A 228 3.56 -7.77 2.91
C HIS A 228 3.09 -6.61 2.01
N SER A 229 2.38 -6.92 0.93
CA SER A 229 1.84 -5.90 0.02
C SER A 229 0.71 -5.08 0.65
N LEU A 230 -0.13 -5.70 1.49
CA LEU A 230 -1.19 -5.00 2.23
C LEU A 230 -0.60 -4.09 3.32
N ASN A 231 0.47 -4.50 4.00
CA ASN A 231 1.22 -3.62 4.90
C ASN A 231 1.79 -2.40 4.15
N TYR A 232 2.35 -2.60 2.95
CA TYR A 232 2.76 -1.48 2.10
C TYR A 232 1.58 -0.56 1.75
N LEU A 233 0.44 -1.11 1.34
CA LEU A 233 -0.78 -0.36 1.03
C LEU A 233 -1.27 0.44 2.24
N ARG A 234 -1.31 -0.19 3.42
CA ARG A 234 -1.65 0.46 4.70
C ARG A 234 -0.75 1.66 4.97
N ASN A 235 0.56 1.51 4.79
CA ASN A 235 1.52 2.58 5.03
C ASN A 235 1.34 3.73 4.02
N VAL A 236 1.08 3.44 2.74
CA VAL A 236 0.74 4.46 1.73
C VAL A 236 -0.48 5.28 2.17
N CYS A 237 -1.52 4.60 2.65
CA CYS A 237 -2.75 5.25 3.11
C CYS A 237 -2.54 6.05 4.39
N ALA A 238 -1.89 5.47 5.40
CA ALA A 238 -1.64 6.09 6.71
C ALA A 238 -0.73 7.33 6.62
N HIS A 239 0.23 7.33 5.68
CA HIS A 239 1.09 8.49 5.41
C HIS A 239 0.48 9.47 4.41
N HIS A 240 -0.81 9.33 4.07
CA HIS A 240 -1.53 10.22 3.15
C HIS A 240 -0.88 10.35 1.77
N SER A 241 -0.11 9.36 1.35
CA SER A 241 0.53 9.34 0.04
C SER A 241 -0.50 9.10 -1.07
N ARG A 242 -0.22 9.62 -2.28
CA ARG A 242 -1.07 9.36 -3.45
C ARG A 242 -1.14 7.87 -3.74
N LEU A 243 -2.36 7.35 -3.92
CA LEU A 243 -2.63 5.93 -4.16
C LEU A 243 -3.10 5.65 -5.60
N TRP A 244 -4.03 6.46 -6.15
CA TRP A 244 -4.82 6.14 -7.35
C TRP A 244 -3.99 5.63 -8.55
N ASN A 245 -2.87 6.26 -8.90
CA ASN A 245 -2.02 5.80 -10.02
C ASN A 245 -0.61 5.44 -9.57
N ARG A 246 -0.46 5.04 -8.30
CA ARG A 246 0.83 4.66 -7.74
C ARG A 246 1.34 3.37 -8.35
N ASN A 247 2.62 3.35 -8.68
CA ASN A 247 3.31 2.11 -8.99
C ASN A 247 3.61 1.37 -7.67
N ILE A 248 3.08 0.16 -7.52
CA ILE A 248 3.24 -0.67 -6.33
C ILE A 248 4.59 -1.40 -6.46
N THR A 249 5.52 -1.06 -5.60
CA THR A 249 6.86 -1.65 -5.58
C THR A 249 6.93 -2.98 -4.83
N VAL A 250 5.99 -3.20 -3.91
CA VAL A 250 5.84 -4.45 -3.16
C VAL A 250 4.67 -5.22 -3.78
N GLN A 251 4.97 -6.04 -4.79
CA GLN A 251 3.95 -6.77 -5.53
C GLN A 251 3.65 -8.12 -4.88
N PRO A 252 2.37 -8.50 -4.75
CA PRO A 252 1.98 -9.82 -4.27
C PRO A 252 2.20 -10.87 -5.36
N SER A 253 2.56 -12.09 -4.96
CA SER A 253 2.44 -13.27 -5.82
C SER A 253 0.97 -13.65 -5.97
N LEU A 254 0.59 -14.18 -7.12
CA LEU A 254 -0.78 -14.65 -7.36
C LEU A 254 -0.81 -16.19 -7.28
N PRO A 255 -1.84 -16.78 -6.65
CA PRO A 255 -2.12 -18.20 -6.80
C PRO A 255 -2.58 -18.49 -8.23
N ALA A 256 -2.66 -19.78 -8.59
CA ALA A 256 -3.20 -20.16 -9.89
C ALA A 256 -4.67 -19.74 -10.04
N SER A 257 -5.09 -19.32 -11.24
CA SER A 257 -6.47 -18.88 -11.50
C SER A 257 -7.50 -20.01 -11.38
N VAL A 258 -7.06 -21.28 -11.37
CA VAL A 258 -7.93 -22.42 -11.03
C VAL A 258 -8.30 -22.44 -9.55
N GLU A 259 -7.43 -21.92 -8.68
CA GLU A 259 -7.67 -21.82 -7.24
C GLU A 259 -8.53 -20.57 -6.92
N LEU A 260 -8.16 -19.42 -7.50
CA LEU A 260 -8.88 -18.16 -7.32
C LEU A 260 -9.20 -17.52 -8.69
N PRO A 261 -10.40 -17.77 -9.25
CA PRO A 261 -10.73 -17.35 -10.63
C PRO A 261 -10.55 -15.87 -10.92
N TRP A 262 -10.77 -14.99 -9.93
CA TRP A 262 -10.63 -13.53 -10.09
C TRP A 262 -9.21 -13.06 -10.40
N VAL A 263 -8.16 -13.86 -10.11
CA VAL A 263 -6.76 -13.49 -10.41
C VAL A 263 -6.46 -13.50 -11.90
N ARG A 264 -7.28 -14.21 -12.71
CA ARG A 264 -7.09 -14.33 -14.17
C ARG A 264 -6.96 -12.97 -14.85
N SER A 265 -7.73 -11.98 -14.41
CA SER A 265 -7.72 -10.60 -14.95
C SER A 265 -6.37 -9.89 -14.76
N PHE A 266 -5.49 -10.44 -13.91
CA PHE A 266 -4.18 -9.87 -13.57
C PHE A 266 -3.00 -10.68 -14.11
N GLU A 267 -3.20 -11.92 -14.57
CA GLU A 267 -2.10 -12.82 -14.96
C GLU A 267 -1.31 -12.33 -16.18
N ALA A 268 -1.99 -11.81 -17.19
CA ALA A 268 -1.40 -11.50 -18.48
C ALA A 268 -0.68 -10.14 -18.56
N ASN A 269 -0.82 -9.26 -17.54
CA ASN A 269 -0.38 -7.87 -17.66
C ASN A 269 0.36 -7.36 -16.41
N GLU A 270 1.69 -7.34 -16.49
CA GLU A 270 2.55 -6.84 -15.41
C GLU A 270 2.27 -5.38 -15.04
N ARG A 271 1.88 -4.53 -15.99
CA ARG A 271 1.56 -3.12 -15.70
C ARG A 271 0.30 -3.01 -14.84
N VAL A 272 -0.67 -3.88 -15.05
CA VAL A 272 -1.90 -3.96 -14.24
C VAL A 272 -1.55 -4.45 -12.83
N ARG A 273 -0.72 -5.50 -12.72
CA ARG A 273 -0.25 -6.03 -11.42
C ARG A 273 0.54 -5.00 -10.60
N ALA A 274 1.28 -4.13 -11.27
CA ALA A 274 2.05 -3.08 -10.61
C ALA A 274 1.20 -1.89 -10.14
N ARG A 275 -0.14 -1.97 -10.16
CA ARG A 275 -1.04 -0.90 -9.76
C ARG A 275 -1.91 -1.28 -8.56
N CYS A 276 -2.49 -0.28 -7.93
CA CYS A 276 -3.23 -0.48 -6.67
C CYS A 276 -4.50 -1.31 -6.80
N PHE A 277 -5.09 -1.44 -8.00
CA PHE A 277 -6.35 -2.16 -8.21
C PHE A 277 -6.25 -3.64 -7.82
N LEU A 278 -5.11 -4.30 -8.07
CA LEU A 278 -4.85 -5.66 -7.59
C LEU A 278 -4.94 -5.75 -6.06
N LEU A 279 -4.33 -4.80 -5.34
CA LEU A 279 -4.36 -4.78 -3.88
C LEU A 279 -5.78 -4.50 -3.34
N LEU A 280 -6.57 -3.70 -4.06
CA LEU A 280 -7.99 -3.49 -3.73
C LEU A 280 -8.79 -4.79 -3.88
N ASN A 281 -8.51 -5.60 -4.91
CA ASN A 281 -9.16 -6.90 -5.09
C ASN A 281 -8.74 -7.92 -4.02
N ILE A 282 -7.46 -7.97 -3.66
CA ILE A 282 -6.99 -8.79 -2.53
C ILE A 282 -7.69 -8.35 -1.23
N THR A 283 -7.77 -7.05 -0.98
CA THR A 283 -8.45 -6.50 0.20
C THR A 283 -9.94 -6.89 0.20
N ARG A 284 -10.63 -6.76 -0.94
CA ARG A 284 -12.03 -7.16 -1.12
C ARG A 284 -12.22 -8.65 -0.83
N TYR A 285 -11.35 -9.47 -1.41
CA TYR A 285 -11.40 -10.92 -1.25
C TYR A 285 -11.25 -11.34 0.22
N LEU A 286 -10.19 -10.88 0.89
CA LEU A 286 -9.93 -11.21 2.29
C LEU A 286 -11.06 -10.71 3.21
N LEU A 287 -11.54 -9.50 2.99
CA LEU A 287 -12.65 -8.96 3.77
C LEU A 287 -13.95 -9.74 3.54
N GLY A 288 -14.15 -10.25 2.33
CA GLY A 288 -15.29 -11.13 2.01
C GLY A 288 -15.26 -12.45 2.78
N VAL A 289 -14.07 -13.01 3.04
CA VAL A 289 -13.89 -14.19 3.89
C VAL A 289 -14.14 -13.84 5.38
N ILE A 290 -13.54 -12.73 5.85
CA ILE A 290 -13.61 -12.32 7.27
C ILE A 290 -15.02 -11.86 7.64
N ASN A 291 -15.67 -11.10 6.77
CA ASN A 291 -17.00 -10.53 7.00
C ASN A 291 -17.85 -10.58 5.70
N PRO A 292 -18.46 -11.73 5.40
CA PRO A 292 -19.25 -11.92 4.17
C PRO A 292 -20.44 -10.94 4.01
N ARG A 293 -20.91 -10.37 5.11
CA ARG A 293 -22.03 -9.40 5.11
C ARG A 293 -21.57 -7.94 5.05
N SER A 294 -20.28 -7.69 4.87
CA SER A 294 -19.75 -6.34 4.82
C SER A 294 -20.30 -5.55 3.62
N SER A 295 -20.77 -4.34 3.86
CA SER A 295 -21.14 -3.40 2.79
C SER A 295 -19.93 -2.78 2.08
N TRP A 296 -18.73 -3.06 2.53
CA TRP A 296 -17.52 -2.43 2.04
C TRP A 296 -17.27 -2.65 0.53
N PRO A 297 -17.47 -3.85 -0.05
CA PRO A 297 -17.29 -4.06 -1.48
C PRO A 297 -18.21 -3.16 -2.33
N GLY A 298 -19.46 -2.99 -1.91
CA GLY A 298 -20.41 -2.09 -2.57
C GLY A 298 -19.99 -0.62 -2.44
N ARG A 299 -19.53 -0.19 -1.27
CA ARG A 299 -19.02 1.18 -1.05
C ARG A 299 -17.79 1.47 -1.91
N LEU A 300 -16.87 0.52 -2.01
CA LEU A 300 -15.71 0.67 -2.87
C LEU A 300 -16.10 0.71 -4.34
N LYS A 301 -17.00 -0.17 -4.81
CA LYS A 301 -17.51 -0.15 -6.19
C LYS A 301 -18.12 1.20 -6.54
N ALA A 302 -19.04 1.69 -5.70
CA ALA A 302 -19.67 3.00 -5.90
C ALA A 302 -18.64 4.14 -5.94
N HIS A 303 -17.63 4.10 -5.07
CA HIS A 303 -16.57 5.09 -5.09
C HIS A 303 -15.71 5.03 -6.36
N LEU A 304 -15.37 3.85 -6.84
CA LEU A 304 -14.65 3.69 -8.11
C LEU A 304 -15.46 4.19 -9.31
N GLN A 305 -16.77 3.94 -9.34
CA GLN A 305 -17.68 4.44 -10.37
C GLN A 305 -17.84 5.97 -10.34
N ALA A 306 -17.61 6.59 -9.18
CA ALA A 306 -17.58 8.04 -9.01
C ALA A 306 -16.21 8.67 -9.32
N PHE A 307 -15.35 7.98 -10.08
CA PHE A 307 -14.08 8.56 -10.54
C PHE A 307 -14.34 9.86 -11.32
N PRO A 308 -13.61 10.97 -11.04
CA PRO A 308 -13.84 12.24 -11.72
C PRO A 308 -13.76 12.11 -13.24
N ASP A 309 -14.63 12.81 -13.96
CA ASP A 309 -14.54 12.85 -15.43
C ASP A 309 -13.27 13.62 -15.85
N LEU A 310 -12.26 12.88 -16.22
CA LEU A 310 -10.98 13.33 -16.72
C LEU A 310 -10.69 12.74 -18.11
N SER A 311 -11.74 12.35 -18.83
CA SER A 311 -11.67 11.74 -20.16
C SER A 311 -10.97 12.65 -21.17
N HIS A 312 -11.21 13.98 -21.10
CA HIS A 312 -10.52 15.00 -21.90
C HIS A 312 -9.00 15.04 -21.67
N LEU A 313 -8.53 14.53 -20.54
CA LEU A 313 -7.12 14.33 -20.24
C LEU A 313 -6.65 12.88 -20.46
N GLY A 314 -7.51 12.01 -21.01
CA GLY A 314 -7.21 10.60 -21.22
C GLY A 314 -6.95 9.83 -19.91
N LEU A 315 -7.54 10.26 -18.80
CA LEU A 315 -7.37 9.66 -17.48
C LEU A 315 -8.66 8.96 -17.04
N ASN A 316 -8.51 7.74 -16.56
CA ASN A 316 -9.59 6.90 -16.05
C ASN A 316 -9.03 5.85 -15.06
N LEU A 317 -9.85 4.90 -14.64
CA LEU A 317 -9.47 3.84 -13.70
C LEU A 317 -8.38 2.88 -14.24
N ALA A 318 -8.11 2.84 -15.54
CA ALA A 318 -6.97 2.07 -16.06
C ALA A 318 -5.63 2.58 -15.49
N GLY A 319 -5.54 3.85 -15.08
CA GLY A 319 -4.42 4.40 -14.33
C GLY A 319 -4.18 3.72 -12.97
N MET A 320 -5.23 3.13 -12.39
CA MET A 320 -5.16 2.32 -11.17
C MET A 320 -4.88 0.84 -11.46
N GLY A 321 -4.90 0.42 -12.73
CA GLY A 321 -4.81 -0.97 -13.14
C GLY A 321 -6.16 -1.71 -13.16
N ALA A 322 -7.27 -0.99 -13.22
CA ALA A 322 -8.58 -1.61 -13.41
C ALA A 322 -8.68 -2.19 -14.83
N PRO A 323 -8.97 -3.49 -14.99
CA PRO A 323 -9.21 -4.08 -16.30
C PRO A 323 -10.47 -3.50 -16.95
N VAL A 324 -10.55 -3.59 -18.28
CA VAL A 324 -11.82 -3.26 -18.99
C VAL A 324 -12.90 -4.22 -18.53
N GLY A 325 -14.08 -3.70 -18.19
CA GLY A 325 -15.21 -4.51 -17.71
C GLY A 325 -15.06 -5.00 -16.24
N TRP A 326 -14.19 -4.41 -15.46
CA TRP A 326 -13.93 -4.78 -14.06
C TRP A 326 -15.19 -4.87 -13.20
N GLU A 327 -16.27 -4.14 -13.54
CA GLU A 327 -17.53 -4.13 -12.82
C GLU A 327 -18.26 -5.49 -12.86
N ALA A 328 -18.03 -6.29 -13.92
CA ALA A 328 -18.66 -7.60 -14.08
C ALA A 328 -18.04 -8.65 -13.15
N ASP A 329 -16.75 -8.49 -12.82
CA ASP A 329 -16.01 -9.40 -11.94
C ASP A 329 -16.05 -8.97 -10.45
N TRP A 330 -16.87 -7.93 -10.17
CA TRP A 330 -16.87 -7.31 -8.84
C TRP A 330 -17.76 -8.03 -7.82
#